data_08d280309ce18cc8f80952f1f1f2a1bd
#
_entry.id   08d280309ce18cc8f80952f1f1f2a1bd
#
_cell.length_a   1.000
_cell.length_b   1.000
_cell.length_c   1.000
_cell.angle_alpha   90.00
_cell.angle_beta   90.00
_cell.angle_gamma   90.00
#
_symmetry.space_group_name_H-M   'P 1'
#
loop_
_entity.id
_entity.type
_entity.pdbx_description
1 polymer ?
#
loop_
_entity_poly.entity_id
_entity_poly.type
_entity_poly.pdbx_seq_one_letter_code
_entity_poly.pdbx_strand_id
1 'polypeptide(L)'
;RKHGSIASIIKYPEDTVADSVIDVNSSTFSASAGQIGIIGAGNFTSATMIPALMKAKARIRYIASAQGLSAKILAKKSGALKATSDYKEILSDKEVDLVMITTRHNLHASMVLESLQAGKSVFVEKPLCLTDQELQEITNAYKKVSGKGITLTVGFNRRFSPFAQKMKQLSGQGVKNIIATMNAGFIPSDVWVHDLEVGGGRIIGEACHFIDLCSYLADSKVISVCMNSMGVTPAENTDNVSIILRYENGSNAVINYFANGSKAYSKERIEVYSQEKTLVLDNWRELRGYGFKGFSKMKSTMDKGHAAQFALLNERIIKGGEELISFDSILNTTKASFACIESLKQNSWIEVK
;
A
#
# COMPACT_ATOMS: atom_id res chain seq x y z
N ARG A 1 -34.73 1.23 -31.34
CA ARG A 1 -34.79 0.12 -32.35
C ARG A 1 -36.02 0.29 -33.21
N LYS A 2 -35.87 0.35 -34.53
CA LYS A 2 -37.01 0.32 -35.42
C LYS A 2 -37.53 -1.13 -35.47
N HIS A 3 -38.87 -1.30 -35.48
CA HIS A 3 -39.51 -2.60 -35.63
C HIS A 3 -38.96 -3.32 -36.88
N GLY A 4 -38.42 -4.54 -36.71
CA GLY A 4 -37.91 -5.39 -37.79
C GLY A 4 -36.37 -5.48 -37.94
N SER A 5 -35.58 -4.76 -37.11
CA SER A 5 -34.10 -4.91 -37.19
C SER A 5 -33.61 -6.07 -36.34
N ILE A 6 -32.92 -7.03 -36.98
CA ILE A 6 -32.32 -8.20 -36.35
C ILE A 6 -30.98 -7.79 -35.66
N ALA A 7 -30.25 -6.81 -36.24
CA ALA A 7 -29.01 -6.27 -35.69
C ALA A 7 -28.84 -4.81 -36.11
N SER A 8 -28.05 -4.05 -35.34
CA SER A 8 -27.61 -2.71 -35.74
C SER A 8 -26.08 -2.72 -35.79
N ILE A 9 -25.54 -2.30 -36.95
CA ILE A 9 -24.09 -2.13 -37.15
C ILE A 9 -23.78 -0.65 -37.00
N ILE A 10 -22.86 -0.32 -36.12
CA ILE A 10 -22.34 1.03 -35.96
C ILE A 10 -21.02 1.08 -36.76
N LYS A 11 -21.00 1.90 -37.82
CA LYS A 11 -19.78 2.17 -38.59
C LYS A 11 -19.08 3.38 -37.95
N TYR A 12 -17.85 3.19 -37.54
CA TYR A 12 -17.00 4.29 -37.08
C TYR A 12 -16.23 4.89 -38.27
N PRO A 13 -15.92 6.19 -38.28
CA PRO A 13 -15.03 6.78 -39.28
C PRO A 13 -13.64 6.12 -39.20
N GLU A 14 -13.04 5.86 -40.36
CA GLU A 14 -11.74 5.16 -40.45
C GLU A 14 -10.55 6.02 -39.98
N ASP A 15 -10.69 7.35 -39.87
CA ASP A 15 -9.61 8.30 -39.57
C ASP A 15 -9.77 9.03 -38.24
N THR A 16 -10.42 8.45 -37.23
CA THR A 16 -10.47 9.07 -35.90
C THR A 16 -9.18 8.78 -35.14
N VAL A 17 -8.29 9.74 -35.07
CA VAL A 17 -7.25 9.79 -34.05
C VAL A 17 -7.98 9.94 -32.72
N ALA A 18 -8.00 8.88 -31.91
CA ALA A 18 -8.60 8.96 -30.58
C ALA A 18 -7.64 9.74 -29.66
N ASP A 19 -8.09 10.87 -29.15
CA ASP A 19 -7.34 11.56 -28.10
C ASP A 19 -7.19 10.67 -26.89
N SER A 20 -5.97 10.49 -26.45
CA SER A 20 -5.66 9.69 -25.24
C SER A 20 -6.12 10.40 -23.96
N VAL A 21 -6.32 11.71 -23.99
CA VAL A 21 -6.75 12.55 -22.88
C VAL A 21 -8.12 13.15 -23.14
N ILE A 22 -9.01 13.05 -22.15
CA ILE A 22 -10.34 13.65 -22.21
C ILE A 22 -10.50 14.61 -21.02
N ASP A 23 -10.87 15.87 -21.30
CA ASP A 23 -11.31 16.80 -20.27
C ASP A 23 -12.69 16.37 -19.76
N VAL A 24 -12.80 16.21 -18.43
CA VAL A 24 -14.01 15.68 -17.79
C VAL A 24 -14.78 16.75 -17.01
N ASN A 25 -14.06 17.64 -16.37
CA ASN A 25 -14.63 18.73 -15.58
C ASN A 25 -14.02 20.08 -15.99
N SER A 26 -14.88 21.09 -16.14
CA SER A 26 -14.49 22.45 -16.58
C SER A 26 -14.11 23.40 -15.44
N SER A 27 -13.84 22.89 -14.23
CA SER A 27 -13.42 23.74 -13.12
C SER A 27 -12.06 24.37 -13.41
N THR A 28 -11.98 25.68 -13.35
CA THR A 28 -10.73 26.44 -13.42
C THR A 28 -9.89 26.13 -12.18
N PHE A 29 -9.00 25.16 -12.30
CA PHE A 29 -7.92 24.98 -11.32
C PHE A 29 -6.90 26.10 -11.56
N SER A 30 -6.76 26.99 -10.60
CA SER A 30 -5.58 27.84 -10.56
C SER A 30 -4.36 26.94 -10.31
N ALA A 31 -3.30 27.11 -11.07
CA ALA A 31 -2.01 26.45 -10.84
C ALA A 31 -1.59 26.66 -9.39
N SER A 32 -1.51 25.58 -8.63
CA SER A 32 -1.11 25.60 -7.22
C SER A 32 -0.58 24.21 -6.84
N ALA A 33 0.36 24.15 -5.91
CA ALA A 33 0.97 22.93 -5.44
C ALA A 33 -0.07 21.87 -4.98
N GLY A 34 0.27 20.61 -5.08
CA GLY A 34 -0.52 19.50 -4.59
C GLY A 34 -1.47 18.87 -5.62
N GLN A 35 -1.17 18.99 -6.90
CA GLN A 35 -1.96 18.33 -7.94
C GLN A 35 -1.56 16.86 -8.10
N ILE A 36 -2.57 15.99 -8.15
CA ILE A 36 -2.42 14.53 -8.10
C ILE A 36 -2.80 13.92 -9.45
N GLY A 37 -1.94 13.03 -9.96
CA GLY A 37 -2.27 12.08 -11.02
C GLY A 37 -2.39 10.67 -10.44
N ILE A 38 -3.48 9.98 -10.75
CA ILE A 38 -3.75 8.61 -10.27
C ILE A 38 -3.62 7.63 -11.42
N ILE A 39 -2.78 6.61 -11.27
CA ILE A 39 -2.61 5.51 -12.22
C ILE A 39 -3.26 4.25 -11.62
N GLY A 40 -4.38 3.83 -12.20
CA GLY A 40 -5.20 2.72 -11.73
C GLY A 40 -6.57 3.18 -11.22
N ALA A 41 -7.64 2.68 -11.86
CA ALA A 41 -9.03 3.00 -11.54
C ALA A 41 -9.78 1.75 -11.04
N GLY A 42 -9.11 0.93 -10.22
CA GLY A 42 -9.64 -0.31 -9.65
C GLY A 42 -10.52 -0.09 -8.41
N ASN A 43 -10.92 -1.20 -7.79
CA ASN A 43 -11.81 -1.20 -6.61
C ASN A 43 -11.21 -0.44 -5.42
N PHE A 44 -9.92 -0.60 -5.15
CA PHE A 44 -9.26 0.12 -4.06
C PHE A 44 -9.31 1.63 -4.29
N THR A 45 -8.95 2.07 -5.50
CA THR A 45 -8.99 3.48 -5.89
C THR A 45 -10.39 4.05 -5.72
N SER A 46 -11.41 3.37 -6.24
CA SER A 46 -12.79 3.86 -6.25
C SER A 46 -13.46 3.83 -4.86
N ALA A 47 -13.22 2.78 -4.07
CA ALA A 47 -13.93 2.56 -2.81
C ALA A 47 -13.19 3.11 -1.57
N THR A 48 -11.88 3.29 -1.64
CA THR A 48 -11.05 3.68 -0.48
C THR A 48 -10.28 4.97 -0.73
N MET A 49 -9.46 5.02 -1.79
CA MET A 49 -8.56 6.15 -2.03
C MET A 49 -9.32 7.43 -2.38
N ILE A 50 -10.19 7.41 -3.38
CA ILE A 50 -10.93 8.59 -3.84
C ILE A 50 -11.77 9.22 -2.71
N PRO A 51 -12.59 8.48 -1.94
CA PRO A 51 -13.33 9.06 -0.82
C PRO A 51 -12.42 9.72 0.24
N ALA A 52 -11.26 9.13 0.53
CA ALA A 52 -10.30 9.69 1.47
C ALA A 52 -9.63 10.96 0.93
N LEU A 53 -9.22 10.98 -0.34
CA LEU A 53 -8.66 12.16 -1.00
C LEU A 53 -9.67 13.31 -1.09
N MET A 54 -10.93 13.02 -1.42
CA MET A 54 -12.00 14.02 -1.43
C MET A 54 -12.21 14.61 -0.03
N LYS A 55 -12.23 13.78 1.02
CA LYS A 55 -12.31 14.25 2.41
C LYS A 55 -11.13 15.13 2.78
N ALA A 56 -9.95 14.83 2.29
CA ALA A 56 -8.71 15.62 2.45
C ALA A 56 -8.68 16.88 1.54
N LYS A 57 -9.71 17.12 0.72
CA LYS A 57 -9.77 18.21 -0.26
C LYS A 57 -8.58 18.20 -1.23
N ALA A 58 -8.09 17.01 -1.57
CA ALA A 58 -7.00 16.83 -2.50
C ALA A 58 -7.42 17.21 -3.93
N ARG A 59 -6.49 17.72 -4.71
CA ARG A 59 -6.72 18.18 -6.09
C ARG A 59 -6.33 17.08 -7.06
N ILE A 60 -7.31 16.36 -7.56
CA ILE A 60 -7.09 15.27 -8.51
C ILE A 60 -7.14 15.86 -9.92
N ARG A 61 -5.99 15.88 -10.59
CA ARG A 61 -5.88 16.39 -11.95
C ARG A 61 -6.15 15.31 -13.00
N TYR A 62 -5.58 14.12 -12.81
CA TYR A 62 -5.76 13.00 -13.73
C TYR A 62 -6.20 11.73 -13.01
N ILE A 63 -6.97 10.93 -13.74
CA ILE A 63 -7.14 9.50 -13.46
C ILE A 63 -6.82 8.74 -14.75
N ALA A 64 -5.89 7.79 -14.67
CA ALA A 64 -5.48 6.93 -15.78
C ALA A 64 -5.93 5.49 -15.58
N SER A 65 -6.35 4.84 -16.68
CA SER A 65 -6.66 3.41 -16.74
C SER A 65 -6.49 2.93 -18.17
N ALA A 66 -5.82 1.80 -18.38
CA ALA A 66 -5.52 1.28 -19.70
C ALA A 66 -6.75 1.15 -20.64
N GLN A 67 -7.94 0.89 -20.11
CA GLN A 67 -9.17 0.82 -20.89
C GLN A 67 -9.92 2.15 -21.01
N GLY A 68 -9.47 3.23 -20.34
CA GLY A 68 -10.07 4.57 -20.40
C GLY A 68 -11.44 4.72 -19.73
N LEU A 69 -12.38 3.81 -19.94
CA LEU A 69 -13.75 3.93 -19.46
C LEU A 69 -13.87 4.05 -17.94
N SER A 70 -13.15 3.21 -17.19
CA SER A 70 -13.14 3.25 -15.72
C SER A 70 -12.52 4.55 -15.20
N ALA A 71 -11.49 5.06 -15.86
CA ALA A 71 -10.88 6.35 -15.55
C ALA A 71 -11.90 7.49 -15.75
N LYS A 72 -12.61 7.51 -16.87
CA LYS A 72 -13.63 8.54 -17.19
C LYS A 72 -14.77 8.55 -16.16
N ILE A 73 -15.29 7.36 -15.81
CA ILE A 73 -16.36 7.23 -14.80
C ILE A 73 -15.90 7.75 -13.44
N LEU A 74 -14.68 7.33 -13.03
CA LEU A 74 -14.14 7.70 -11.73
C LEU A 74 -13.78 9.21 -11.67
N ALA A 75 -13.25 9.78 -12.77
CA ALA A 75 -12.97 11.20 -12.88
C ALA A 75 -14.23 12.05 -12.70
N LYS A 76 -15.34 11.68 -13.37
CA LYS A 76 -16.64 12.35 -13.16
C LYS A 76 -17.09 12.31 -11.71
N LYS A 77 -16.96 11.17 -11.03
CA LYS A 77 -17.40 10.97 -9.66
C LYS A 77 -16.52 11.72 -8.65
N SER A 78 -15.24 11.83 -8.90
CA SER A 78 -14.25 12.42 -7.98
C SER A 78 -14.03 13.92 -8.19
N GLY A 79 -14.52 14.49 -9.29
CA GLY A 79 -14.22 15.87 -9.67
C GLY A 79 -12.82 16.05 -10.27
N ALA A 80 -12.16 14.97 -10.68
CA ALA A 80 -10.87 15.05 -11.39
C ALA A 80 -11.05 15.77 -12.73
N LEU A 81 -10.03 16.56 -13.14
CA LEU A 81 -10.13 17.37 -14.36
C LEU A 81 -10.12 16.53 -15.62
N LYS A 82 -9.24 15.53 -15.67
CA LYS A 82 -8.93 14.76 -16.88
C LYS A 82 -8.99 13.26 -16.62
N ALA A 83 -9.34 12.52 -17.66
CA ALA A 83 -9.20 11.07 -17.70
C ALA A 83 -8.33 10.70 -18.91
N THR A 84 -7.46 9.69 -18.74
CA THR A 84 -6.58 9.24 -19.82
C THR A 84 -6.47 7.71 -19.87
N SER A 85 -6.17 7.17 -21.04
CA SER A 85 -5.75 5.78 -21.21
C SER A 85 -4.23 5.61 -21.22
N ASP A 86 -3.47 6.72 -21.34
CA ASP A 86 -2.01 6.74 -21.30
C ASP A 86 -1.50 7.50 -20.07
N TYR A 87 -0.92 6.77 -19.11
CA TYR A 87 -0.37 7.41 -17.90
C TYR A 87 0.86 8.28 -18.15
N LYS A 88 1.51 8.18 -19.32
CA LYS A 88 2.64 9.06 -19.69
C LYS A 88 2.22 10.53 -19.75
N GLU A 89 0.96 10.80 -20.04
CA GLU A 89 0.37 12.15 -19.99
C GLU A 89 0.44 12.75 -18.58
N ILE A 90 0.29 11.91 -17.55
CA ILE A 90 0.44 12.33 -16.15
C ILE A 90 1.89 12.71 -15.85
N LEU A 91 2.83 11.92 -16.36
CA LEU A 91 4.27 12.12 -16.09
C LEU A 91 4.80 13.36 -16.82
N SER A 92 4.29 13.64 -18.00
CA SER A 92 4.70 14.81 -18.82
C SER A 92 4.08 16.13 -18.35
N ASP A 93 2.95 16.11 -17.64
CA ASP A 93 2.29 17.32 -17.16
C ASP A 93 3.04 17.93 -15.97
N LYS A 94 3.60 19.13 -16.19
CA LYS A 94 4.39 19.86 -15.18
C LYS A 94 3.58 20.29 -13.96
N GLU A 95 2.25 20.36 -14.08
CA GLU A 95 1.34 20.72 -13.00
C GLU A 95 1.07 19.56 -12.03
N VAL A 96 1.46 18.32 -12.37
CA VAL A 96 1.33 17.17 -11.48
C VAL A 96 2.53 17.11 -10.53
N ASP A 97 2.26 17.15 -9.23
CA ASP A 97 3.27 17.07 -8.17
C ASP A 97 3.42 15.66 -7.60
N LEU A 98 2.30 14.91 -7.54
CA LEU A 98 2.23 13.57 -6.97
C LEU A 98 1.61 12.58 -7.94
N VAL A 99 2.29 11.47 -8.17
CA VAL A 99 1.75 10.32 -8.90
C VAL A 99 1.36 9.24 -7.90
N MET A 100 0.10 8.78 -7.95
CA MET A 100 -0.42 7.71 -7.09
C MET A 100 -0.66 6.46 -7.92
N ILE A 101 0.06 5.37 -7.61
CA ILE A 101 0.07 4.11 -8.38
C ILE A 101 -0.72 3.05 -7.61
N THR A 102 -1.78 2.53 -8.24
CA THR A 102 -2.71 1.53 -7.67
C THR A 102 -3.05 0.42 -8.66
N THR A 103 -2.08 0.06 -9.47
CA THR A 103 -2.16 -0.97 -10.51
C THR A 103 -1.99 -2.38 -9.94
N ARG A 104 -1.78 -3.39 -10.78
CA ARG A 104 -1.28 -4.70 -10.35
C ARG A 104 0.18 -4.58 -9.93
N HIS A 105 0.61 -5.49 -9.06
CA HIS A 105 1.90 -5.41 -8.36
C HIS A 105 3.10 -5.40 -9.32
N ASN A 106 3.07 -6.19 -10.39
CA ASN A 106 4.13 -6.27 -11.40
C ASN A 106 4.37 -4.97 -12.19
N LEU A 107 3.46 -4.02 -12.11
CA LEU A 107 3.59 -2.72 -12.77
C LEU A 107 4.12 -1.63 -11.83
N HIS A 108 4.21 -1.92 -10.52
CA HIS A 108 4.59 -0.91 -9.53
C HIS A 108 6.00 -0.39 -9.77
N ALA A 109 6.99 -1.27 -9.91
CA ALA A 109 8.39 -0.89 -10.02
C ALA A 109 8.64 0.03 -11.23
N SER A 110 8.19 -0.36 -12.42
CA SER A 110 8.40 0.42 -13.65
C SER A 110 7.74 1.80 -13.55
N MET A 111 6.50 1.87 -13.05
CA MET A 111 5.78 3.13 -12.90
C MET A 111 6.40 4.04 -11.83
N VAL A 112 6.92 3.46 -10.73
CA VAL A 112 7.69 4.21 -9.70
C VAL A 112 8.95 4.81 -10.32
N LEU A 113 9.73 4.01 -11.05
CA LEU A 113 10.96 4.46 -11.71
C LEU A 113 10.71 5.60 -12.67
N GLU A 114 9.73 5.46 -13.57
CA GLU A 114 9.39 6.50 -14.54
C GLU A 114 8.88 7.78 -13.86
N SER A 115 8.08 7.64 -12.80
CA SER A 115 7.57 8.80 -12.04
C SER A 115 8.70 9.57 -11.35
N LEU A 116 9.65 8.86 -10.72
CA LEU A 116 10.83 9.47 -10.11
C LEU A 116 11.73 10.14 -11.15
N GLN A 117 11.93 9.52 -12.32
CA GLN A 117 12.70 10.09 -13.43
C GLN A 117 12.04 11.36 -14.00
N ALA A 118 10.70 11.40 -14.00
CA ALA A 118 9.93 12.60 -14.38
C ALA A 118 9.92 13.68 -13.28
N GLY A 119 10.63 13.47 -12.16
CA GLY A 119 10.72 14.44 -11.07
C GLY A 119 9.43 14.55 -10.24
N LYS A 120 8.61 13.51 -10.20
CA LYS A 120 7.36 13.50 -9.44
C LYS A 120 7.54 12.82 -8.08
N SER A 121 6.88 13.35 -7.05
CA SER A 121 6.68 12.57 -5.82
C SER A 121 5.78 11.37 -6.12
N VAL A 122 5.99 10.26 -5.41
CA VAL A 122 5.31 9.00 -5.69
C VAL A 122 4.63 8.46 -4.44
N PHE A 123 3.39 8.07 -4.58
CA PHE A 123 2.72 7.11 -3.72
C PHE A 123 2.49 5.84 -4.53
N VAL A 124 2.87 4.70 -4.01
CA VAL A 124 2.56 3.40 -4.62
C VAL A 124 1.88 2.49 -3.61
N GLU A 125 0.81 1.81 -4.03
CA GLU A 125 0.25 0.75 -3.22
C GLU A 125 1.30 -0.35 -2.99
N LYS A 126 1.14 -1.05 -1.89
CA LYS A 126 2.02 -2.17 -1.56
C LYS A 126 1.73 -3.40 -2.48
N PRO A 127 2.72 -4.23 -2.72
CA PRO A 127 4.13 -4.07 -2.37
C PRO A 127 4.82 -3.01 -3.24
N LEU A 128 5.96 -2.49 -2.80
CA LEU A 128 6.73 -1.55 -3.61
C LEU A 128 7.15 -2.14 -4.95
N CYS A 129 7.63 -3.38 -4.92
CA CYS A 129 8.11 -4.16 -6.05
C CYS A 129 8.08 -5.66 -5.73
N LEU A 130 8.40 -6.52 -6.69
CA LEU A 130 8.34 -7.97 -6.55
C LEU A 130 9.71 -8.65 -6.47
N THR A 131 10.78 -7.98 -6.90
CA THR A 131 12.13 -8.56 -6.99
C THR A 131 13.20 -7.65 -6.36
N ASP A 132 14.31 -8.26 -5.94
CA ASP A 132 15.49 -7.53 -5.45
C ASP A 132 16.09 -6.61 -6.52
N GLN A 133 16.07 -7.03 -7.79
CA GLN A 133 16.54 -6.20 -8.90
C GLN A 133 15.73 -4.92 -9.01
N GLU A 134 14.40 -5.02 -9.05
CA GLU A 134 13.50 -3.86 -9.06
C GLU A 134 13.73 -2.94 -7.86
N LEU A 135 13.92 -3.52 -6.67
CA LEU A 135 14.22 -2.76 -5.46
C LEU A 135 15.54 -1.99 -5.57
N GLN A 136 16.56 -2.61 -6.15
CA GLN A 136 17.85 -1.96 -6.36
C GLN A 136 17.74 -0.81 -7.37
N GLU A 137 16.99 -0.98 -8.46
CA GLU A 137 16.75 0.05 -9.47
C GLU A 137 15.99 1.23 -8.85
N ILE A 138 14.91 0.98 -8.08
CA ILE A 138 14.16 2.02 -7.37
C ILE A 138 15.06 2.76 -6.37
N THR A 139 15.89 2.03 -5.62
CA THR A 139 16.85 2.60 -4.66
C THR A 139 17.81 3.57 -5.35
N ASN A 140 18.36 3.17 -6.49
CA ASN A 140 19.28 4.00 -7.27
C ASN A 140 18.59 5.22 -7.86
N ALA A 141 17.36 5.07 -8.34
CA ALA A 141 16.57 6.18 -8.86
C ALA A 141 16.20 7.18 -7.75
N TYR A 142 15.72 6.68 -6.60
CA TYR A 142 15.34 7.53 -5.48
C TYR A 142 16.53 8.34 -4.91
N LYS A 143 17.71 7.72 -4.77
CA LYS A 143 18.93 8.41 -4.33
C LYS A 143 19.30 9.64 -5.21
N LYS A 144 18.96 9.62 -6.51
CA LYS A 144 19.23 10.73 -7.43
C LYS A 144 18.30 11.93 -7.23
N VAL A 145 17.12 11.70 -6.63
CA VAL A 145 16.07 12.71 -6.44
C VAL A 145 15.82 13.04 -4.96
N SER A 146 16.30 12.21 -4.03
CA SER A 146 16.22 12.47 -2.59
C SER A 146 16.91 13.80 -2.26
N GLY A 147 16.33 14.57 -1.35
CA GLY A 147 16.83 15.93 -1.02
C GLY A 147 16.33 17.05 -1.96
N LYS A 148 15.64 16.72 -3.07
CA LYS A 148 15.04 17.70 -3.98
C LYS A 148 13.55 17.97 -3.67
N GLY A 149 13.07 17.57 -2.52
CA GLY A 149 11.66 17.69 -2.14
C GLY A 149 10.75 16.56 -2.68
N ILE A 150 11.31 15.65 -3.49
CA ILE A 150 10.61 14.48 -4.03
C ILE A 150 10.59 13.36 -3.00
N THR A 151 9.42 12.75 -2.80
CA THR A 151 9.23 11.67 -1.83
C THR A 151 8.68 10.42 -2.49
N LEU A 152 9.02 9.25 -1.91
CA LEU A 152 8.43 7.96 -2.23
C LEU A 152 7.73 7.44 -0.99
N THR A 153 6.43 7.19 -1.09
CA THR A 153 5.60 6.64 -0.01
C THR A 153 4.94 5.36 -0.48
N VAL A 154 5.02 4.30 0.33
CA VAL A 154 4.32 3.04 0.08
C VAL A 154 3.03 2.97 0.89
N GLY A 155 2.01 2.30 0.38
CA GLY A 155 0.68 2.14 0.97
C GLY A 155 0.65 1.33 2.28
N PHE A 156 1.60 1.54 3.18
CA PHE A 156 1.62 0.94 4.52
C PHE A 156 0.72 1.71 5.48
N ASN A 157 -0.58 1.64 5.22
CA ASN A 157 -1.60 2.43 5.88
C ASN A 157 -1.76 2.16 7.38
N ARG A 158 -1.46 0.94 7.86
CA ARG A 158 -1.78 0.51 9.23
C ARG A 158 -1.08 1.33 10.30
N ARG A 159 0.13 1.80 10.06
CA ARG A 159 0.87 2.69 10.99
C ARG A 159 0.18 4.04 11.22
N PHE A 160 -0.68 4.48 10.30
CA PHE A 160 -1.46 5.72 10.40
C PHE A 160 -2.82 5.53 11.09
N SER A 161 -3.19 4.30 11.44
CA SER A 161 -4.40 4.05 12.23
C SER A 161 -4.30 4.71 13.60
N PRO A 162 -5.35 5.36 14.09
CA PRO A 162 -5.34 5.94 15.44
C PRO A 162 -5.11 4.89 16.52
N PHE A 163 -5.48 3.64 16.26
CA PHE A 163 -5.19 2.51 17.15
C PHE A 163 -3.69 2.18 17.19
N ALA A 164 -3.04 2.07 16.03
CA ALA A 164 -1.60 1.77 15.95
C ALA A 164 -0.76 2.91 16.56
N GLN A 165 -1.14 4.16 16.29
CA GLN A 165 -0.49 5.33 16.90
C GLN A 165 -0.66 5.32 18.42
N LYS A 166 -1.85 4.99 18.93
CA LYS A 166 -2.10 4.85 20.37
C LYS A 166 -1.28 3.71 20.97
N MET A 167 -1.17 2.56 20.29
CA MET A 167 -0.31 1.45 20.71
C MET A 167 1.16 1.89 20.80
N LYS A 168 1.67 2.58 19.77
CA LYS A 168 3.04 3.12 19.74
C LYS A 168 3.29 4.07 20.91
N GLN A 169 2.36 5.01 21.15
CA GLN A 169 2.43 5.95 22.26
C GLN A 169 2.48 5.25 23.62
N LEU A 170 1.60 4.28 23.85
CA LEU A 170 1.45 3.59 25.14
C LEU A 170 2.57 2.59 25.40
N SER A 171 3.09 1.90 24.39
CA SER A 171 4.20 0.95 24.53
C SER A 171 5.56 1.63 24.80
N GLY A 172 5.67 2.92 24.46
CA GLY A 172 6.88 3.71 24.75
C GLY A 172 8.14 3.17 24.11
N GLN A 173 9.27 3.52 24.71
CA GLN A 173 10.61 3.05 24.35
C GLN A 173 10.90 1.68 24.96
N GLY A 174 11.89 0.96 24.41
CA GLY A 174 12.37 -0.32 24.92
C GLY A 174 11.95 -1.51 24.04
N VAL A 175 12.43 -2.66 24.45
CA VAL A 175 12.21 -3.93 23.73
C VAL A 175 10.76 -4.43 23.88
N LYS A 176 10.25 -5.04 22.83
CA LYS A 176 8.86 -5.50 22.74
C LYS A 176 8.79 -6.89 22.16
N ASN A 177 7.84 -7.68 22.66
CA ASN A 177 7.34 -8.86 21.93
C ASN A 177 6.02 -8.47 21.26
N ILE A 178 5.91 -8.75 19.96
CA ILE A 178 4.76 -8.37 19.15
C ILE A 178 4.18 -9.62 18.49
N ILE A 179 2.86 -9.78 18.53
CA ILE A 179 2.15 -10.83 17.79
C ILE A 179 1.14 -10.15 16.87
N ALA A 180 1.23 -10.44 15.59
CA ALA A 180 0.26 -9.99 14.60
C ALA A 180 -0.38 -11.21 13.94
N THR A 181 -1.69 -11.37 14.09
CA THR A 181 -2.44 -12.45 13.44
C THR A 181 -3.38 -11.89 12.40
N MET A 182 -3.21 -12.36 11.16
CA MET A 182 -4.09 -12.08 10.03
C MET A 182 -4.89 -13.34 9.66
N ASN A 183 -6.19 -13.31 9.89
CA ASN A 183 -7.15 -14.27 9.34
C ASN A 183 -7.56 -13.76 7.95
N ALA A 184 -6.70 -14.05 6.95
CA ALA A 184 -6.74 -13.44 5.64
C ALA A 184 -7.96 -13.87 4.82
N GLY A 185 -8.40 -15.11 5.05
CA GLY A 185 -9.47 -15.76 4.30
C GLY A 185 -9.00 -16.33 2.97
N PHE A 186 -9.68 -17.38 2.54
CA PHE A 186 -9.38 -18.09 1.31
C PHE A 186 -9.58 -17.21 0.07
N ILE A 187 -8.61 -17.26 -0.84
CA ILE A 187 -8.67 -16.74 -2.21
C ILE A 187 -8.37 -17.91 -3.15
N PRO A 188 -9.17 -18.14 -4.22
CA PRO A 188 -8.88 -19.18 -5.20
C PRO A 188 -7.49 -19.04 -5.82
N SER A 189 -6.83 -20.17 -6.09
CA SER A 189 -5.43 -20.20 -6.57
C SER A 189 -5.22 -19.63 -7.96
N ASP A 190 -6.27 -19.52 -8.77
CA ASP A 190 -6.27 -18.91 -10.11
C ASP A 190 -6.38 -17.37 -10.09
N VAL A 191 -6.58 -16.76 -8.91
CA VAL A 191 -6.60 -15.31 -8.79
C VAL A 191 -5.17 -14.77 -8.88
N TRP A 192 -4.99 -13.72 -9.64
CA TRP A 192 -3.69 -13.10 -9.98
C TRP A 192 -2.74 -12.81 -8.80
N VAL A 193 -3.26 -12.66 -7.59
CA VAL A 193 -2.44 -12.41 -6.39
C VAL A 193 -1.55 -13.61 -6.02
N HIS A 194 -1.92 -14.83 -6.47
CA HIS A 194 -1.14 -16.05 -6.27
C HIS A 194 -0.10 -16.29 -7.38
N ASP A 195 -0.22 -15.59 -8.51
CA ASP A 195 0.76 -15.61 -9.57
C ASP A 195 2.02 -14.87 -9.10
N LEU A 196 3.17 -15.53 -9.11
CA LEU A 196 4.42 -14.96 -8.58
C LEU A 196 4.96 -13.82 -9.45
N GLU A 197 4.68 -13.82 -10.76
CA GLU A 197 5.15 -12.78 -11.69
C GLU A 197 4.22 -11.55 -11.69
N VAL A 198 2.92 -11.73 -11.43
CA VAL A 198 1.94 -10.64 -11.47
C VAL A 198 1.62 -10.09 -10.09
N GLY A 199 1.41 -10.98 -9.12
CA GLY A 199 1.01 -10.66 -7.75
C GLY A 199 2.11 -10.79 -6.72
N GLY A 200 3.16 -11.59 -6.99
CA GLY A 200 4.25 -11.88 -6.06
C GLY A 200 3.86 -12.80 -4.91
N GLY A 201 2.67 -13.41 -4.95
CA GLY A 201 2.13 -14.19 -3.85
C GLY A 201 1.65 -13.31 -2.68
N ARG A 202 0.95 -13.93 -1.72
CA ARG A 202 0.31 -13.18 -0.62
C ARG A 202 1.28 -12.76 0.48
N ILE A 203 2.47 -13.33 0.56
CA ILE A 203 3.45 -12.93 1.57
C ILE A 203 4.06 -11.58 1.18
N ILE A 204 4.60 -11.45 -0.02
CA ILE A 204 5.12 -10.18 -0.55
C ILE A 204 3.97 -9.18 -0.74
N GLY A 205 2.86 -9.62 -1.36
CA GLY A 205 1.75 -8.76 -1.74
C GLY A 205 0.87 -8.28 -0.56
N GLU A 206 0.85 -8.99 0.58
CA GLU A 206 -0.07 -8.64 1.68
C GLU A 206 0.56 -8.72 3.07
N ALA A 207 1.34 -9.77 3.41
CA ALA A 207 1.95 -9.89 4.72
C ALA A 207 2.97 -8.78 5.01
N CYS A 208 3.53 -8.13 3.98
CA CYS A 208 4.39 -6.94 4.10
C CYS A 208 3.75 -5.81 4.94
N HIS A 209 2.43 -5.68 4.94
CA HIS A 209 1.71 -4.76 5.83
C HIS A 209 1.97 -5.02 7.32
N PHE A 210 2.09 -6.29 7.71
CA PHE A 210 2.32 -6.67 9.11
C PHE A 210 3.79 -6.59 9.46
N ILE A 211 4.69 -6.82 8.50
CA ILE A 211 6.12 -6.55 8.67
C ILE A 211 6.33 -5.06 8.95
N ASP A 212 5.72 -4.18 8.15
CA ASP A 212 5.75 -2.74 8.34
C ASP A 212 5.16 -2.31 9.70
N LEU A 213 3.98 -2.83 10.04
CA LEU A 213 3.31 -2.50 11.31
C LEU A 213 4.13 -2.93 12.52
N CYS A 214 4.68 -4.14 12.50
CA CYS A 214 5.52 -4.65 13.60
C CYS A 214 6.81 -3.83 13.72
N SER A 215 7.45 -3.44 12.60
CA SER A 215 8.62 -2.57 12.59
C SER A 215 8.31 -1.18 13.14
N TYR A 216 7.15 -0.61 12.77
CA TYR A 216 6.65 0.65 13.33
C TYR A 216 6.45 0.55 14.85
N LEU A 217 5.84 -0.52 15.36
CA LEU A 217 5.61 -0.72 16.78
C LEU A 217 6.90 -1.04 17.55
N ALA A 218 7.80 -1.85 16.97
CA ALA A 218 9.11 -2.15 17.52
C ALA A 218 10.02 -0.92 17.59
N ASP A 219 9.80 0.07 16.72
CA ASP A 219 10.67 1.24 16.54
C ASP A 219 12.09 0.86 16.15
N SER A 220 12.23 -0.10 15.24
CA SER A 220 13.52 -0.70 14.90
C SER A 220 13.48 -1.40 13.56
N LYS A 221 14.65 -1.59 12.96
CA LYS A 221 14.84 -2.34 11.71
C LYS A 221 14.81 -3.84 11.97
N VAL A 222 14.21 -4.59 11.05
CA VAL A 222 14.33 -6.06 10.99
C VAL A 222 15.76 -6.39 10.58
N ILE A 223 16.43 -7.26 11.33
CA ILE A 223 17.80 -7.74 11.02
C ILE A 223 17.83 -9.18 10.54
N SER A 224 16.84 -10.00 10.92
CA SER A 224 16.71 -11.37 10.38
C SER A 224 15.29 -11.89 10.45
N VAL A 225 14.97 -12.84 9.59
CA VAL A 225 13.64 -13.42 9.38
C VAL A 225 13.72 -14.94 9.39
N CYS A 226 12.75 -15.61 9.99
CA CYS A 226 12.49 -17.04 9.82
C CYS A 226 11.01 -17.25 9.49
N MET A 227 10.71 -17.97 8.40
CA MET A 227 9.35 -18.29 7.99
C MET A 227 9.14 -19.79 7.91
N ASN A 228 8.05 -20.25 8.51
CA ASN A 228 7.55 -21.61 8.36
C ASN A 228 6.14 -21.59 7.77
N SER A 229 5.81 -22.56 6.93
CA SER A 229 4.51 -22.69 6.28
C SER A 229 3.83 -23.99 6.60
N MET A 230 2.51 -23.97 6.54
CA MET A 230 1.68 -25.18 6.63
C MET A 230 1.89 -26.06 5.38
N GLY A 231 1.94 -27.36 5.59
CA GLY A 231 2.12 -28.37 4.53
C GLY A 231 3.51 -29.03 4.56
N VAL A 232 3.61 -30.19 3.91
CA VAL A 232 4.84 -31.00 3.88
C VAL A 232 5.88 -30.40 2.90
N THR A 233 5.40 -29.88 1.76
CA THR A 233 6.22 -29.25 0.71
C THR A 233 5.51 -27.97 0.27
N PRO A 234 5.61 -26.88 1.07
CA PRO A 234 4.92 -25.65 0.77
C PRO A 234 5.55 -24.96 -0.46
N ALA A 235 4.70 -24.42 -1.34
CA ALA A 235 5.14 -23.61 -2.48
C ALA A 235 5.42 -22.16 -2.06
N GLU A 236 6.19 -21.43 -2.88
CA GLU A 236 6.54 -20.02 -2.61
C GLU A 236 5.33 -19.07 -2.54
N ASN A 237 4.24 -19.41 -3.22
CA ASN A 237 2.99 -18.65 -3.18
C ASN A 237 2.04 -19.12 -2.07
N THR A 238 2.55 -19.83 -1.05
CA THR A 238 1.78 -20.22 0.14
C THR A 238 1.14 -19.01 0.83
N ASP A 239 -0.01 -19.22 1.46
CA ASP A 239 -0.73 -18.18 2.19
C ASP A 239 -1.14 -18.59 3.62
N ASN A 240 -0.45 -19.62 4.16
CA ASN A 240 -0.62 -20.10 5.54
C ASN A 240 0.74 -20.24 6.21
N VAL A 241 1.22 -19.16 6.82
CA VAL A 241 2.58 -19.08 7.36
C VAL A 241 2.64 -18.44 8.73
N SER A 242 3.71 -18.78 9.47
CA SER A 242 4.18 -18.04 10.65
C SER A 242 5.57 -17.48 10.33
N ILE A 243 5.74 -16.16 10.54
CA ILE A 243 6.97 -15.42 10.29
C ILE A 243 7.49 -14.93 11.63
N ILE A 244 8.77 -15.13 11.92
CA ILE A 244 9.44 -14.60 13.10
C ILE A 244 10.44 -13.55 12.63
N LEU A 245 10.38 -12.34 13.23
CA LEU A 245 11.26 -11.22 12.93
C LEU A 245 12.13 -10.91 14.15
N ARG A 246 13.41 -10.74 13.94
CA ARG A 246 14.35 -10.16 14.92
C ARG A 246 14.63 -8.71 14.55
N TYR A 247 14.67 -7.86 15.55
CA TYR A 247 14.93 -6.44 15.41
C TYR A 247 16.28 -6.03 16.00
N GLU A 248 16.89 -5.01 15.43
CA GLU A 248 18.18 -4.46 15.85
C GLU A 248 18.20 -4.07 17.34
N ASN A 249 17.11 -3.52 17.86
CA ASN A 249 16.98 -3.13 19.28
C ASN A 249 16.69 -4.29 20.24
N GLY A 250 16.70 -5.54 19.76
CA GLY A 250 16.41 -6.74 20.55
C GLY A 250 14.91 -7.08 20.66
N SER A 251 14.00 -6.30 20.06
CA SER A 251 12.58 -6.66 19.96
C SER A 251 12.39 -7.90 19.08
N ASN A 252 11.24 -8.54 19.26
CA ASN A 252 10.84 -9.74 18.52
C ASN A 252 9.39 -9.61 18.04
N ALA A 253 9.08 -10.08 16.83
CA ALA A 253 7.71 -10.19 16.36
C ALA A 253 7.41 -11.55 15.74
N VAL A 254 6.15 -11.99 15.91
CA VAL A 254 5.59 -13.15 15.22
C VAL A 254 4.39 -12.67 14.40
N ILE A 255 4.40 -12.97 13.12
CA ILE A 255 3.29 -12.69 12.20
C ILE A 255 2.69 -14.02 11.77
N ASN A 256 1.44 -14.25 12.15
CA ASN A 256 0.65 -15.39 11.70
C ASN A 256 -0.28 -14.94 10.57
N TYR A 257 0.01 -15.38 9.36
CA TYR A 257 -0.78 -15.08 8.17
C TYR A 257 -1.48 -16.36 7.72
N PHE A 258 -2.79 -16.47 7.96
CA PHE A 258 -3.57 -17.69 7.75
C PHE A 258 -4.76 -17.41 6.83
N ALA A 259 -4.83 -18.13 5.71
CA ALA A 259 -5.91 -18.03 4.74
C ALA A 259 -7.04 -19.05 4.97
N ASN A 260 -6.82 -20.05 5.83
CA ASN A 260 -7.73 -21.18 6.07
C ASN A 260 -8.69 -20.97 7.25
N GLY A 261 -8.66 -19.81 7.90
CA GLY A 261 -9.51 -19.51 9.05
C GLY A 261 -10.95 -19.14 8.67
N SER A 262 -11.87 -19.25 9.64
CA SER A 262 -13.27 -18.86 9.47
C SER A 262 -13.44 -17.35 9.34
N LYS A 263 -14.26 -16.91 8.39
CA LYS A 263 -14.64 -15.49 8.21
C LYS A 263 -15.44 -14.91 9.38
N ALA A 264 -15.98 -15.75 10.27
CA ALA A 264 -16.69 -15.33 11.48
C ALA A 264 -15.73 -14.88 12.59
N TYR A 265 -14.44 -15.26 12.53
CA TYR A 265 -13.40 -14.80 13.45
C TYR A 265 -12.85 -13.43 13.04
N SER A 266 -12.29 -12.68 14.00
CA SER A 266 -11.64 -11.39 13.75
C SER A 266 -10.58 -11.51 12.65
N LYS A 267 -10.60 -10.55 11.72
CA LYS A 267 -9.67 -10.57 10.58
C LYS A 267 -8.24 -10.25 11.00
N GLU A 268 -8.04 -9.24 11.87
CA GLU A 268 -6.71 -8.80 12.27
C GLU A 268 -6.65 -8.59 13.79
N ARG A 269 -5.64 -9.20 14.43
CA ARG A 269 -5.38 -9.06 15.86
C ARG A 269 -3.91 -8.76 16.08
N ILE A 270 -3.61 -7.72 16.88
CA ILE A 270 -2.25 -7.29 17.19
C ILE A 270 -2.08 -7.23 18.70
N GLU A 271 -1.01 -7.82 19.20
CA GLU A 271 -0.67 -7.82 20.61
C GLU A 271 0.75 -7.29 20.81
N VAL A 272 0.95 -6.44 21.81
CA VAL A 272 2.26 -5.90 22.20
C VAL A 272 2.47 -6.11 23.68
N TYR A 273 3.59 -6.74 24.03
CA TYR A 273 4.01 -7.03 25.39
C TYR A 273 5.31 -6.27 25.68
N SER A 274 5.34 -5.43 26.68
CA SER A 274 6.51 -4.66 27.09
C SER A 274 6.35 -4.15 28.51
N GLN A 275 7.39 -4.24 29.34
CA GLN A 275 7.43 -3.61 30.67
C GLN A 275 6.21 -3.96 31.54
N GLU A 276 5.88 -5.25 31.66
CA GLU A 276 4.72 -5.79 32.42
C GLU A 276 3.36 -5.24 31.97
N LYS A 277 3.30 -4.68 30.74
CA LYS A 277 2.08 -4.15 30.12
C LYS A 277 1.76 -4.91 28.85
N THR A 278 0.46 -5.04 28.58
CA THR A 278 -0.03 -5.68 27.36
C THR A 278 -1.05 -4.80 26.66
N LEU A 279 -0.89 -4.64 25.36
CA LEU A 279 -1.86 -4.00 24.49
C LEU A 279 -2.43 -5.04 23.53
N VAL A 280 -3.75 -5.05 23.35
CA VAL A 280 -4.46 -5.98 22.45
C VAL A 280 -5.38 -5.17 21.56
N LEU A 281 -5.06 -5.13 20.27
CA LEU A 281 -5.90 -4.52 19.22
C LEU A 281 -6.71 -5.61 18.52
N ASP A 282 -8.02 -5.47 18.48
CA ASP A 282 -8.92 -6.36 17.77
C ASP A 282 -9.59 -5.65 16.59
N ASN A 283 -9.32 -6.16 15.41
CA ASN A 283 -9.96 -5.84 14.13
C ASN A 283 -10.11 -4.33 13.84
N TRP A 284 -9.15 -3.51 14.31
CA TRP A 284 -9.12 -2.05 14.12
C TRP A 284 -10.38 -1.33 14.64
N ARG A 285 -11.01 -1.93 15.67
CA ARG A 285 -12.24 -1.44 16.31
C ARG A 285 -12.10 -1.26 17.81
N GLU A 286 -11.28 -2.08 18.45
CA GLU A 286 -11.07 -2.05 19.88
C GLU A 286 -9.60 -2.28 20.23
N LEU A 287 -9.04 -1.38 21.04
CA LEU A 287 -7.74 -1.51 21.68
C LEU A 287 -7.96 -1.61 23.18
N ARG A 288 -7.42 -2.65 23.81
CA ARG A 288 -7.39 -2.85 25.27
C ARG A 288 -5.98 -2.75 25.79
N GLY A 289 -5.84 -2.15 26.97
CA GLY A 289 -4.58 -2.04 27.71
C GLY A 289 -4.68 -2.72 29.06
N TYR A 290 -3.66 -3.49 29.42
CA TYR A 290 -3.51 -4.16 30.70
C TYR A 290 -2.21 -3.67 31.35
N GLY A 291 -2.20 -3.40 32.65
CA GLY A 291 -1.05 -2.87 33.38
C GLY A 291 -0.81 -1.36 33.21
N PHE A 292 -1.73 -0.63 32.58
CA PHE A 292 -1.60 0.81 32.35
C PHE A 292 -2.38 1.63 33.39
N LYS A 293 -1.74 2.62 34.01
CA LYS A 293 -2.46 3.65 34.76
C LYS A 293 -3.08 4.66 33.77
N GLY A 294 -4.41 4.82 33.82
CA GLY A 294 -5.12 5.81 33.00
C GLY A 294 -5.50 5.36 31.58
N PHE A 295 -5.24 4.10 31.21
CA PHE A 295 -5.74 3.55 29.95
C PHE A 295 -6.18 2.09 30.11
N SER A 296 -7.42 1.79 29.79
CA SER A 296 -7.96 0.44 29.76
C SER A 296 -8.50 0.04 28.40
N LYS A 297 -9.11 0.97 27.67
CA LYS A 297 -9.78 0.67 26.39
C LYS A 297 -9.98 1.90 25.52
N MET A 298 -9.88 1.68 24.19
CA MET A 298 -10.30 2.60 23.12
C MET A 298 -11.18 1.83 22.12
N LYS A 299 -12.36 2.37 21.78
CA LYS A 299 -13.25 1.82 20.76
C LYS A 299 -13.61 2.86 19.73
N SER A 300 -13.74 2.43 18.46
CA SER A 300 -14.19 3.26 17.36
C SER A 300 -14.79 2.39 16.24
N THR A 301 -15.32 3.02 15.19
CA THR A 301 -15.53 2.36 13.91
C THR A 301 -14.20 1.85 13.37
N MET A 302 -14.23 0.83 12.49
CA MET A 302 -13.02 0.26 11.91
C MET A 302 -12.21 1.34 11.19
N ASP A 303 -10.97 1.55 11.63
CA ASP A 303 -10.05 2.50 10.99
C ASP A 303 -8.65 1.90 10.87
N LYS A 304 -8.28 1.58 9.63
CA LYS A 304 -6.97 1.03 9.25
C LYS A 304 -5.96 2.12 8.85
N GLY A 305 -6.29 3.39 8.99
CA GLY A 305 -5.39 4.51 8.75
C GLY A 305 -5.33 5.05 7.32
N HIS A 306 -6.12 4.53 6.37
CA HIS A 306 -6.08 5.03 4.98
C HIS A 306 -6.39 6.53 4.88
N ALA A 307 -7.47 6.98 5.55
CA ALA A 307 -7.86 8.39 5.50
C ALA A 307 -6.76 9.30 6.08
N ALA A 308 -6.14 8.90 7.19
CA ALA A 308 -5.05 9.64 7.81
C ALA A 308 -3.81 9.66 6.90
N GLN A 309 -3.43 8.52 6.30
CA GLN A 309 -2.29 8.45 5.37
C GLN A 309 -2.47 9.41 4.19
N PHE A 310 -3.64 9.40 3.54
CA PHE A 310 -3.88 10.25 2.38
C PHE A 310 -4.00 11.73 2.74
N ALA A 311 -4.56 12.06 3.92
CA ALA A 311 -4.61 13.43 4.40
C ALA A 311 -3.20 13.98 4.67
N LEU A 312 -2.35 13.23 5.37
CA LEU A 312 -0.98 13.59 5.65
C LEU A 312 -0.14 13.69 4.36
N LEU A 313 -0.35 12.76 3.41
CA LEU A 313 0.34 12.79 2.12
C LEU A 313 -0.03 14.05 1.33
N ASN A 314 -1.33 14.38 1.25
CA ASN A 314 -1.79 15.60 0.58
C ASN A 314 -1.20 16.85 1.26
N GLU A 315 -1.20 16.91 2.58
CA GLU A 315 -0.60 18.01 3.33
C GLU A 315 0.90 18.13 3.05
N ARG A 316 1.63 16.99 3.05
CA ARG A 316 3.07 16.94 2.75
C ARG A 316 3.41 17.49 1.38
N ILE A 317 2.64 17.14 0.35
CA ILE A 317 2.88 17.62 -1.01
C ILE A 317 2.62 19.12 -1.13
N ILE A 318 1.62 19.64 -0.42
CA ILE A 318 1.28 21.08 -0.46
C ILE A 318 2.27 21.93 0.36
N LYS A 319 2.65 21.46 1.56
CA LYS A 319 3.40 22.27 2.54
C LYS A 319 4.89 21.92 2.63
N GLY A 320 5.30 20.81 2.06
CA GLY A 320 6.62 20.24 2.32
C GLY A 320 6.69 19.54 3.68
N GLY A 321 7.89 19.27 4.17
CA GLY A 321 8.15 18.62 5.45
C GLY A 321 8.85 17.26 5.31
N GLU A 322 8.87 16.45 6.36
CA GLU A 322 9.52 15.15 6.39
C GLU A 322 8.74 14.09 5.61
N GLU A 323 9.40 13.00 5.27
CA GLU A 323 8.79 11.82 4.66
C GLU A 323 7.80 11.18 5.66
N LEU A 324 6.64 10.74 5.18
CA LEU A 324 5.65 10.06 6.02
C LEU A 324 6.15 8.70 6.55
N ILE A 325 6.96 8.05 5.73
CA ILE A 325 7.67 6.81 6.03
C ILE A 325 9.07 6.99 5.48
N SER A 326 10.10 6.86 6.29
CA SER A 326 11.47 6.98 5.81
C SER A 326 11.76 5.92 4.74
N PHE A 327 12.52 6.30 3.73
CA PHE A 327 12.88 5.38 2.66
C PHE A 327 13.62 4.14 3.20
N ASP A 328 14.45 4.29 4.22
CA ASP A 328 15.09 3.18 4.94
C ASP A 328 14.10 2.19 5.53
N SER A 329 13.00 2.67 6.10
CA SER A 329 11.93 1.81 6.64
C SER A 329 11.21 1.04 5.52
N ILE A 330 10.97 1.72 4.39
CA ILE A 330 10.37 1.09 3.18
C ILE A 330 11.29 -0.01 2.64
N LEU A 331 12.59 0.28 2.50
CA LEU A 331 13.59 -0.70 2.05
C LEU A 331 13.66 -1.91 2.98
N ASN A 332 13.77 -1.68 4.28
CA ASN A 332 13.88 -2.75 5.26
C ASN A 332 12.64 -3.66 5.26
N THR A 333 11.42 -3.08 5.20
CA THR A 333 10.19 -3.84 5.09
C THR A 333 10.14 -4.68 3.81
N THR A 334 10.51 -4.11 2.67
CA THR A 334 10.50 -4.81 1.38
C THR A 334 11.51 -5.95 1.37
N LYS A 335 12.76 -5.70 1.78
CA LYS A 335 13.80 -6.75 1.92
C LYS A 335 13.38 -7.85 2.88
N ALA A 336 12.77 -7.50 4.02
CA ALA A 336 12.27 -8.48 4.97
C ALA A 336 11.16 -9.36 4.37
N SER A 337 10.31 -8.82 3.49
CA SER A 337 9.30 -9.63 2.78
C SER A 337 9.90 -10.62 1.80
N PHE A 338 10.98 -10.25 1.09
CA PHE A 338 11.73 -11.17 0.22
C PHE A 338 12.48 -12.23 1.04
N ALA A 339 13.09 -11.81 2.16
CA ALA A 339 13.77 -12.71 3.08
C ALA A 339 12.85 -13.79 3.68
N CYS A 340 11.53 -13.51 3.81
CA CYS A 340 10.54 -14.51 4.21
C CYS A 340 10.49 -15.68 3.21
N ILE A 341 10.41 -15.38 1.92
CA ILE A 341 10.35 -16.40 0.87
C ILE A 341 11.68 -17.18 0.81
N GLU A 342 12.80 -16.49 0.93
CA GLU A 342 14.10 -17.13 0.94
C GLU A 342 14.29 -18.03 2.18
N SER A 343 13.78 -17.61 3.34
CA SER A 343 13.77 -18.43 4.55
C SER A 343 12.97 -19.73 4.38
N LEU A 344 11.84 -19.68 3.69
CA LEU A 344 11.05 -20.86 3.37
C LEU A 344 11.85 -21.83 2.46
N LYS A 345 12.51 -21.31 1.42
CA LYS A 345 13.31 -22.10 0.48
C LYS A 345 14.49 -22.79 1.14
N GLN A 346 15.21 -22.06 1.99
CA GLN A 346 16.41 -22.54 2.65
C GLN A 346 16.14 -23.27 3.99
N ASN A 347 14.90 -23.21 4.48
CA ASN A 347 14.51 -23.69 5.79
C ASN A 347 15.45 -23.18 6.91
N SER A 348 15.78 -21.90 6.88
CA SER A 348 16.77 -21.26 7.75
C SER A 348 16.43 -19.80 8.05
N TRP A 349 17.13 -19.22 9.06
CA TRP A 349 17.12 -17.79 9.27
C TRP A 349 17.85 -17.07 8.13
N ILE A 350 17.26 -15.98 7.63
CA ILE A 350 17.84 -15.13 6.59
C ILE A 350 18.09 -13.73 7.17
N GLU A 351 19.31 -13.23 7.00
CA GLU A 351 19.70 -11.87 7.37
C GLU A 351 19.08 -10.85 6.40
N VAL A 352 18.54 -9.76 6.95
CA VAL A 352 17.99 -8.63 6.18
C VAL A 352 19.06 -7.53 6.11
N LYS A 353 19.77 -7.47 4.98
CA LYS A 353 20.90 -6.56 4.73
C LYS A 353 20.50 -5.30 3.97
#